data_9fecc326de4793b96e18e5ba36ad8ed9
#
_entry.id   9fecc326de4793b96e18e5ba36ad8ed9
#
_cell.length_a   1.000
_cell.length_b   1.000
_cell.length_c   1.000
_cell.angle_alpha   90.00
_cell.angle_beta   90.00
_cell.angle_gamma   90.00
#
_symmetry.space_group_name_H-M   'P 1'
#
loop_
_entity.id
_entity.type
_entity.pdbx_description
1 polymer ?
#
loop_
_entity_poly.entity_id
_entity_poly.type
_entity_poly.pdbx_seq_one_letter_code
_entity_poly.pdbx_strand_id
1 'polypeptide(L)'
;MQVLEYLNQGFEWVIDLDIEKYFDTVNHDKLILILREKVNDSYTLHLIRKFLQAGVMDNGLVSSTTIGVPQGGPLSPILSNIYLDKFDKELEQRRLRFVRYADGCSIFVKSDVAANSVMKSVISWLERKLFLKVSATKTKIVRPMNSNFFGFTFWNNKDKWQCKPGKDRKMKLYEKIKVVLKRKHAVSKPLGATFTKLNHCLLYTSPSPRDA
;
A
#
# COMPACT_ATOMS: atom_id res chain seq x y z
N MET A 1 12.12 -5.68 11.05
CA MET A 1 11.43 -5.31 9.79
C MET A 1 11.42 -6.57 8.91
N GLN A 2 10.24 -7.14 8.72
CA GLN A 2 10.02 -8.47 8.11
C GLN A 2 10.66 -8.66 6.72
N VAL A 3 10.67 -7.62 5.87
CA VAL A 3 11.34 -7.67 4.55
C VAL A 3 12.82 -8.01 4.67
N LEU A 4 13.55 -7.38 5.60
CA LEU A 4 14.97 -7.63 5.78
C LEU A 4 15.24 -9.05 6.28
N GLU A 5 14.35 -9.62 7.09
CA GLU A 5 14.43 -11.01 7.53
C GLU A 5 14.35 -11.96 6.34
N TYR A 6 13.39 -11.75 5.43
CA TYR A 6 13.27 -12.59 4.23
C TYR A 6 14.50 -12.48 3.34
N LEU A 7 14.99 -11.26 3.10
CA LEU A 7 16.18 -11.05 2.29
C LEU A 7 17.42 -11.72 2.90
N ASN A 8 17.59 -11.66 4.23
CA ASN A 8 18.67 -12.34 4.94
C ASN A 8 18.51 -13.87 4.98
N GLN A 9 17.30 -14.41 4.71
CA GLN A 9 17.04 -15.83 4.53
C GLN A 9 17.34 -16.34 3.11
N GLY A 10 17.90 -15.49 2.24
CA GLY A 10 18.30 -15.87 0.88
C GLY A 10 17.18 -15.80 -0.15
N PHE A 11 16.12 -15.01 0.08
CA PHE A 11 15.15 -14.70 -0.95
C PHE A 11 15.70 -13.60 -1.86
N GLU A 12 15.91 -13.94 -3.12
CA GLU A 12 16.63 -13.11 -4.08
C GLU A 12 15.75 -12.42 -5.12
N TRP A 13 14.48 -12.75 -5.18
CA TRP A 13 13.53 -12.19 -6.13
C TRP A 13 12.30 -11.65 -5.40
N VAL A 14 11.84 -10.51 -5.87
CA VAL A 14 10.67 -9.82 -5.33
C VAL A 14 9.66 -9.65 -6.45
N ILE A 15 8.44 -10.08 -6.19
CA ILE A 15 7.27 -9.78 -7.02
C ILE A 15 6.60 -8.58 -6.37
N ASP A 16 6.79 -7.39 -6.93
CA ASP A 16 6.06 -6.19 -6.53
C ASP A 16 4.71 -6.21 -7.25
N LEU A 17 3.63 -6.37 -6.51
CA LEU A 17 2.27 -6.48 -7.00
C LEU A 17 1.47 -5.24 -6.57
N ASP A 18 0.80 -4.62 -7.53
CA ASP A 18 -0.04 -3.43 -7.33
C ASP A 18 -1.44 -3.70 -7.94
N ILE A 19 -2.48 -3.49 -7.15
CA ILE A 19 -3.86 -3.70 -7.59
C ILE A 19 -4.33 -2.44 -8.33
N GLU A 20 -4.88 -2.62 -9.52
CA GLU A 20 -5.35 -1.51 -10.34
C GLU A 20 -6.57 -0.84 -9.72
N LYS A 21 -6.46 0.47 -9.41
CA LYS A 21 -7.56 1.29 -8.87
C LYS A 21 -8.35 0.58 -7.77
N TYR A 22 -7.63 0.01 -6.80
CA TYR A 22 -8.20 -0.88 -5.79
C TYR A 22 -9.49 -0.34 -5.16
N PHE A 23 -9.47 0.90 -4.65
CA PHE A 23 -10.63 1.50 -4.00
C PHE A 23 -11.84 1.67 -4.94
N ASP A 24 -11.61 1.79 -6.24
CA ASP A 24 -12.67 1.98 -7.23
C ASP A 24 -13.23 0.64 -7.75
N THR A 25 -12.55 -0.48 -7.47
CA THR A 25 -12.87 -1.79 -8.07
C THR A 25 -13.39 -2.84 -7.09
N VAL A 26 -13.44 -2.53 -5.80
CA VAL A 26 -13.95 -3.46 -4.77
C VAL A 26 -15.41 -3.82 -5.05
N ASN A 27 -15.69 -5.10 -5.18
CA ASN A 27 -17.05 -5.61 -5.39
C ASN A 27 -17.84 -5.62 -4.08
N HIS A 28 -18.95 -4.87 -4.01
CA HIS A 28 -19.78 -4.73 -2.81
C HIS A 28 -20.36 -6.06 -2.34
N ASP A 29 -20.90 -6.88 -3.24
CA ASP A 29 -21.51 -8.16 -2.87
C ASP A 29 -20.47 -9.12 -2.30
N LYS A 30 -19.28 -9.17 -2.92
CA LYS A 30 -18.18 -9.99 -2.41
C LYS A 30 -17.71 -9.51 -1.04
N LEU A 31 -17.61 -8.19 -0.82
CA LEU A 31 -17.25 -7.62 0.49
C LEU A 31 -18.30 -7.97 1.55
N ILE A 32 -19.57 -7.83 1.26
CA ILE A 32 -20.64 -8.19 2.18
C ILE A 32 -20.64 -9.70 2.50
N LEU A 33 -20.36 -10.56 1.51
CA LEU A 33 -20.19 -12.00 1.76
C LEU A 33 -19.03 -12.30 2.70
N ILE A 34 -17.89 -11.63 2.53
CA ILE A 34 -16.74 -11.78 3.42
C ILE A 34 -17.09 -11.31 4.85
N LEU A 35 -17.78 -10.18 4.96
CA LEU A 35 -18.21 -9.65 6.26
C LEU A 35 -19.18 -10.60 6.98
N ARG A 36 -20.10 -11.23 6.26
CA ARG A 36 -21.06 -12.21 6.84
C ARG A 36 -20.40 -13.38 7.53
N GLU A 37 -19.18 -13.74 7.17
CA GLU A 37 -18.45 -14.80 7.86
C GLU A 37 -18.15 -14.49 9.34
N LYS A 38 -18.17 -13.21 9.72
CA LYS A 38 -17.82 -12.73 11.06
C LYS A 38 -18.91 -11.90 11.72
N VAL A 39 -19.75 -11.26 10.94
CA VAL A 39 -20.81 -10.36 11.40
C VAL A 39 -22.16 -11.00 11.08
N ASN A 40 -22.87 -11.48 12.14
CA ASN A 40 -24.17 -12.11 11.99
C ASN A 40 -25.34 -11.11 12.05
N ASP A 41 -25.06 -9.82 12.31
CA ASP A 41 -26.07 -8.79 12.38
C ASP A 41 -26.43 -8.22 11.02
N SER A 42 -27.65 -8.52 10.56
CA SER A 42 -28.16 -8.06 9.27
C SER A 42 -28.31 -6.56 9.17
N TYR A 43 -28.59 -5.88 10.31
CA TYR A 43 -28.74 -4.42 10.34
C TYR A 43 -27.41 -3.74 10.08
N THR A 44 -26.35 -4.17 10.77
CA THR A 44 -24.98 -3.67 10.54
C THR A 44 -24.53 -3.89 9.11
N LEU A 45 -24.75 -5.08 8.53
CA LEU A 45 -24.42 -5.36 7.15
C LEU A 45 -25.18 -4.47 6.16
N HIS A 46 -26.44 -4.16 6.47
CA HIS A 46 -27.24 -3.24 5.66
C HIS A 46 -26.71 -1.80 5.73
N LEU A 47 -26.31 -1.34 6.91
CA LEU A 47 -25.69 -0.02 7.08
C LEU A 47 -24.37 0.09 6.30
N ILE A 48 -23.51 -0.94 6.37
CA ILE A 48 -22.27 -0.99 5.60
C ILE A 48 -22.58 -0.94 4.10
N ARG A 49 -23.58 -1.69 3.63
CA ARG A 49 -24.00 -1.65 2.22
C ARG A 49 -24.47 -0.25 1.82
N LYS A 50 -25.27 0.41 2.62
CA LYS A 50 -25.68 1.80 2.39
C LYS A 50 -24.50 2.76 2.32
N PHE A 51 -23.52 2.59 3.22
CA PHE A 51 -22.29 3.37 3.19
C PHE A 51 -21.52 3.19 1.87
N LEU A 52 -21.39 1.96 1.40
CA LEU A 52 -20.74 1.66 0.13
C LEU A 52 -21.48 2.26 -1.07
N GLN A 53 -22.82 2.26 -1.03
CA GLN A 53 -23.69 2.77 -2.09
C GLN A 53 -23.90 4.28 -2.06
N ALA A 54 -23.57 4.94 -0.94
CA ALA A 54 -23.77 6.38 -0.76
C ALA A 54 -23.05 7.24 -1.82
N GLY A 55 -22.08 6.63 -2.51
CA GLY A 55 -21.40 7.26 -3.63
C GLY A 55 -20.38 8.33 -3.22
N VAL A 56 -19.84 8.97 -4.22
CA VAL A 56 -18.94 10.12 -4.07
C VAL A 56 -19.67 11.34 -4.59
N MET A 57 -19.65 12.42 -3.81
CA MET A 57 -20.12 13.71 -4.28
C MET A 57 -19.04 14.32 -5.17
N ASP A 58 -19.29 14.36 -6.48
CA ASP A 58 -18.44 15.05 -7.43
C ASP A 58 -19.19 16.26 -8.00
N ASN A 59 -18.62 17.46 -7.84
CA ASN A 59 -19.21 18.71 -8.29
C ASN A 59 -20.70 18.96 -7.88
N GLY A 60 -21.08 18.49 -6.69
CA GLY A 60 -22.45 18.66 -6.15
C GLY A 60 -23.46 17.62 -6.64
N LEU A 61 -23.06 16.67 -7.48
CA LEU A 61 -23.88 15.55 -7.92
C LEU A 61 -23.49 14.29 -7.14
N VAL A 62 -24.47 13.68 -6.48
CA VAL A 62 -24.28 12.38 -5.80
C VAL A 62 -24.64 11.27 -6.79
N SER A 63 -23.63 10.51 -7.21
CA SER A 63 -23.84 9.29 -8.00
C SER A 63 -23.72 8.08 -7.09
N SER A 64 -24.76 7.24 -7.04
CA SER A 64 -24.67 5.95 -6.33
C SER A 64 -23.67 5.04 -7.05
N THR A 65 -22.75 4.44 -6.29
CA THR A 65 -21.78 3.49 -6.83
C THR A 65 -22.23 2.05 -6.59
N THR A 66 -22.07 1.20 -7.59
CA THR A 66 -22.33 -0.24 -7.49
C THR A 66 -21.06 -1.04 -7.15
N ILE A 67 -19.90 -0.41 -7.31
CA ILE A 67 -18.57 -0.95 -7.04
C ILE A 67 -17.71 0.14 -6.39
N GLY A 68 -16.67 -0.29 -5.70
CA GLY A 68 -15.69 0.60 -5.07
C GLY A 68 -16.01 0.92 -3.61
N VAL A 69 -15.04 1.51 -2.93
CA VAL A 69 -15.13 1.97 -1.55
C VAL A 69 -14.81 3.46 -1.53
N PRO A 70 -15.64 4.31 -0.88
CA PRO A 70 -15.43 5.76 -0.87
C PRO A 70 -14.03 6.12 -0.37
N GLN A 71 -13.24 6.82 -1.19
CA GLN A 71 -11.91 7.28 -0.80
C GLN A 71 -12.02 8.38 0.26
N GLY A 72 -11.22 8.27 1.33
CA GLY A 72 -11.26 9.22 2.45
C GLY A 72 -12.37 8.96 3.49
N GLY A 73 -13.24 7.99 3.27
CA GLY A 73 -14.24 7.58 4.27
C GLY A 73 -13.60 6.86 5.47
N PRO A 74 -14.13 7.04 6.69
CA PRO A 74 -13.53 6.47 7.92
C PRO A 74 -13.54 4.95 7.94
N LEU A 75 -14.50 4.29 7.28
CA LEU A 75 -14.61 2.83 7.20
C LEU A 75 -13.77 2.23 6.06
N SER A 76 -13.40 3.02 5.06
CA SER A 76 -12.75 2.53 3.85
C SER A 76 -11.46 1.76 4.10
N PRO A 77 -10.52 2.20 4.97
CA PRO A 77 -9.31 1.44 5.26
C PRO A 77 -9.59 0.10 5.94
N ILE A 78 -10.59 0.05 6.82
CA ILE A 78 -10.99 -1.17 7.53
C ILE A 78 -11.59 -2.18 6.56
N LEU A 79 -12.58 -1.74 5.76
CA LEU A 79 -13.23 -2.59 4.77
C LEU A 79 -12.25 -3.12 3.73
N SER A 80 -11.31 -2.27 3.30
CA SER A 80 -10.22 -2.64 2.41
C SER A 80 -9.34 -3.75 2.99
N ASN A 81 -8.95 -3.63 4.25
CA ASN A 81 -8.13 -4.65 4.90
C ASN A 81 -8.90 -5.96 5.10
N ILE A 82 -10.19 -5.90 5.44
CA ILE A 82 -11.05 -7.09 5.55
C ILE A 82 -11.17 -7.81 4.19
N TYR A 83 -11.31 -7.06 3.11
CA TYR A 83 -11.38 -7.63 1.77
C TYR A 83 -10.09 -8.34 1.36
N LEU A 84 -8.95 -7.71 1.61
CA LEU A 84 -7.62 -8.24 1.29
C LEU A 84 -7.10 -9.27 2.29
N ASP A 85 -7.71 -9.42 3.48
CA ASP A 85 -7.39 -10.51 4.42
C ASP A 85 -7.56 -11.90 3.78
N LYS A 86 -8.51 -12.03 2.84
CA LYS A 86 -8.65 -13.27 2.05
C LYS A 86 -7.44 -13.55 1.18
N PHE A 87 -6.84 -12.50 0.63
CA PHE A 87 -5.61 -12.61 -0.14
C PHE A 87 -4.41 -12.96 0.75
N ASP A 88 -4.29 -12.30 1.90
CA ASP A 88 -3.24 -12.61 2.87
C ASP A 88 -3.29 -14.08 3.29
N LYS A 89 -4.47 -14.58 3.63
CA LYS A 89 -4.69 -15.98 4.00
C LYS A 89 -4.35 -16.97 2.88
N GLU A 90 -4.65 -16.63 1.65
CA GLU A 90 -4.25 -17.44 0.49
C GLU A 90 -2.73 -17.53 0.35
N LEU A 91 -2.02 -16.40 0.50
CA LEU A 91 -0.56 -16.38 0.45
C LEU A 91 0.07 -17.17 1.61
N GLU A 92 -0.53 -17.09 2.82
CA GLU A 92 -0.13 -17.87 3.99
C GLU A 92 -0.34 -19.38 3.78
N GLN A 93 -1.49 -19.78 3.25
CA GLN A 93 -1.78 -21.21 2.93
C GLN A 93 -0.78 -21.77 1.93
N ARG A 94 -0.36 -20.97 0.96
CA ARG A 94 0.71 -21.33 0.00
C ARG A 94 2.11 -21.29 0.61
N ARG A 95 2.25 -20.88 1.89
CA ARG A 95 3.51 -20.70 2.59
C ARG A 95 4.45 -19.73 1.87
N LEU A 96 3.89 -18.74 1.16
CA LEU A 96 4.65 -17.70 0.53
C LEU A 96 5.12 -16.67 1.56
N ARG A 97 6.31 -16.13 1.35
CA ARG A 97 6.83 -15.01 2.15
C ARG A 97 6.40 -13.71 1.48
N PHE A 98 5.62 -12.91 2.18
CA PHE A 98 5.10 -11.65 1.63
C PHE A 98 5.00 -10.56 2.70
N VAL A 99 4.93 -9.35 2.24
CA VAL A 99 4.58 -8.18 3.05
C VAL A 99 3.59 -7.35 2.25
N ARG A 100 2.44 -7.09 2.84
CA ARG A 100 1.41 -6.24 2.26
C ARG A 100 1.21 -4.98 3.08
N TYR A 101 0.97 -3.90 2.38
CA TYR A 101 0.51 -2.66 2.98
C TYR A 101 -0.52 -2.01 2.05
N ALA A 102 -1.74 -1.81 2.55
CA ALA A 102 -2.88 -1.42 1.76
C ALA A 102 -3.05 -2.35 0.53
N ASP A 103 -3.06 -1.81 -0.66
CA ASP A 103 -3.17 -2.49 -1.95
C ASP A 103 -1.83 -2.98 -2.53
N GLY A 104 -0.71 -2.49 -2.01
CA GLY A 104 0.62 -2.91 -2.44
C GLY A 104 1.09 -4.17 -1.71
N CYS A 105 1.54 -5.18 -2.45
CA CYS A 105 2.06 -6.43 -1.91
C CYS A 105 3.40 -6.79 -2.55
N SER A 106 4.39 -7.12 -1.73
CA SER A 106 5.66 -7.69 -2.20
C SER A 106 5.78 -9.13 -1.74
N ILE A 107 5.96 -10.06 -2.69
CA ILE A 107 6.12 -11.50 -2.44
C ILE A 107 7.58 -11.87 -2.73
N PHE A 108 8.17 -12.62 -1.82
CA PHE A 108 9.61 -12.97 -1.86
C PHE A 108 9.78 -14.43 -2.25
N VAL A 109 10.62 -14.69 -3.23
CA VAL A 109 10.91 -16.04 -3.75
C VAL A 109 12.40 -16.23 -4.03
N LYS A 110 12.84 -17.48 -4.13
CA LYS A 110 14.27 -17.81 -4.26
C LYS A 110 14.78 -17.83 -5.70
N SER A 111 13.90 -18.03 -6.69
CA SER A 111 14.31 -18.13 -8.10
C SER A 111 13.38 -17.36 -9.03
N ASP A 112 13.90 -16.99 -10.20
CA ASP A 112 13.13 -16.31 -11.25
C ASP A 112 11.97 -17.17 -11.77
N VAL A 113 12.22 -18.45 -11.98
CA VAL A 113 11.19 -19.41 -12.42
C VAL A 113 10.03 -19.47 -11.41
N ALA A 114 10.35 -19.54 -10.11
CA ALA A 114 9.35 -19.49 -9.05
C ALA A 114 8.60 -18.14 -9.06
N ALA A 115 9.29 -17.02 -9.27
CA ALA A 115 8.66 -15.71 -9.35
C ALA A 115 7.62 -15.63 -10.46
N ASN A 116 7.96 -16.07 -11.65
CA ASN A 116 7.05 -16.10 -12.79
C ASN A 116 5.81 -17.00 -12.55
N SER A 117 6.03 -18.19 -11.99
CA SER A 117 4.95 -19.13 -11.67
C SER A 117 4.01 -18.57 -10.59
N VAL A 118 4.57 -18.07 -9.49
CA VAL A 118 3.81 -17.48 -8.38
C VAL A 118 3.03 -16.27 -8.86
N MET A 119 3.65 -15.35 -9.60
CA MET A 119 2.99 -14.16 -10.13
C MET A 119 1.76 -14.52 -10.95
N LYS A 120 1.88 -15.44 -11.93
CA LYS A 120 0.76 -15.88 -12.77
C LYS A 120 -0.37 -16.49 -11.94
N SER A 121 -0.04 -17.35 -10.99
CA SER A 121 -1.04 -18.03 -10.16
C SER A 121 -1.75 -17.07 -9.19
N VAL A 122 -1.03 -16.09 -8.64
CA VAL A 122 -1.56 -15.08 -7.73
C VAL A 122 -2.49 -14.12 -8.48
N ILE A 123 -2.09 -13.62 -9.65
CA ILE A 123 -2.92 -12.76 -10.50
C ILE A 123 -4.23 -13.48 -10.83
N SER A 124 -4.14 -14.71 -11.34
CA SER A 124 -5.33 -15.51 -11.67
C SER A 124 -6.25 -15.77 -10.47
N TRP A 125 -5.69 -15.89 -9.27
CA TRP A 125 -6.49 -16.05 -8.06
C TRP A 125 -7.19 -14.74 -7.68
N LEU A 126 -6.50 -13.59 -7.69
CA LEU A 126 -7.09 -12.29 -7.41
C LEU A 126 -8.25 -11.96 -8.34
N GLU A 127 -8.07 -12.19 -9.64
CA GLU A 127 -9.12 -11.94 -10.64
C GLU A 127 -10.34 -12.84 -10.44
N ARG A 128 -10.13 -14.14 -10.20
CA ARG A 128 -11.23 -15.11 -10.07
C ARG A 128 -11.93 -15.09 -8.72
N LYS A 129 -11.20 -14.84 -7.63
CA LYS A 129 -11.74 -14.96 -6.26
C LYS A 129 -12.16 -13.62 -5.66
N LEU A 130 -11.44 -12.56 -5.97
CA LEU A 130 -11.70 -11.23 -5.44
C LEU A 130 -12.16 -10.23 -6.52
N PHE A 131 -12.23 -10.63 -7.79
CA PHE A 131 -12.61 -9.75 -8.90
C PHE A 131 -11.75 -8.49 -9.00
N LEU A 132 -10.49 -8.59 -8.55
CA LEU A 132 -9.51 -7.50 -8.57
C LEU A 132 -8.55 -7.67 -9.74
N LYS A 133 -8.35 -6.60 -10.50
CA LYS A 133 -7.36 -6.56 -11.58
C LYS A 133 -6.01 -6.10 -11.05
N VAL A 134 -4.97 -6.69 -11.57
CA VAL A 134 -3.58 -6.32 -11.23
C VAL A 134 -3.04 -5.37 -12.29
N SER A 135 -2.38 -4.31 -11.87
CA SER A 135 -1.78 -3.32 -12.76
C SER A 135 -0.59 -3.92 -13.51
N ALA A 136 -0.74 -4.12 -14.82
CA ALA A 136 0.32 -4.64 -15.68
C ALA A 136 1.54 -3.69 -15.75
N THR A 137 1.35 -2.40 -15.56
CA THR A 137 2.43 -1.40 -15.65
C THR A 137 3.26 -1.27 -14.38
N LYS A 138 2.64 -1.53 -13.22
CA LYS A 138 3.29 -1.40 -11.91
C LYS A 138 3.75 -2.73 -11.34
N THR A 139 3.10 -3.83 -11.71
CA THR A 139 3.48 -5.17 -11.27
C THR A 139 4.72 -5.65 -12.01
N LYS A 140 5.72 -6.07 -11.26
CA LYS A 140 7.01 -6.47 -11.83
C LYS A 140 7.73 -7.48 -10.96
N ILE A 141 8.57 -8.30 -11.60
CA ILE A 141 9.52 -9.17 -10.92
C ILE A 141 10.87 -8.48 -10.97
N VAL A 142 11.49 -8.27 -9.82
CA VAL A 142 12.75 -7.54 -9.73
C VAL A 142 13.68 -8.15 -8.67
N ARG A 143 14.98 -7.85 -8.79
CA ARG A 143 15.91 -8.08 -7.69
C ARG A 143 15.63 -7.10 -6.54
N PRO A 144 15.88 -7.46 -5.27
CA PRO A 144 15.56 -6.60 -4.10
C PRO A 144 16.14 -5.19 -4.20
N MET A 145 17.32 -5.03 -4.79
CA MET A 145 17.95 -3.71 -4.99
C MET A 145 17.15 -2.79 -5.91
N ASN A 146 16.33 -3.35 -6.80
CA ASN A 146 15.48 -2.62 -7.76
C ASN A 146 14.02 -2.53 -7.30
N SER A 147 13.68 -3.15 -6.18
CA SER A 147 12.36 -3.01 -5.55
C SER A 147 12.28 -1.69 -4.78
N ASN A 148 11.12 -1.08 -4.84
CA ASN A 148 10.79 0.12 -4.06
C ASN A 148 9.52 -0.16 -3.25
N PHE A 149 9.70 -0.67 -2.06
CA PHE A 149 8.59 -0.96 -1.17
C PHE A 149 8.39 0.19 -0.18
N PHE A 150 7.25 0.83 -0.22
CA PHE A 150 6.94 1.99 0.64
C PHE A 150 7.91 3.16 0.54
N GLY A 151 8.53 3.37 -0.62
CA GLY A 151 9.54 4.40 -0.80
C GLY A 151 10.86 4.08 -0.08
N PHE A 152 11.07 2.82 0.31
CA PHE A 152 12.36 2.29 0.74
C PHE A 152 12.96 1.42 -0.33
N THR A 153 14.28 1.51 -0.48
CA THR A 153 15.10 0.64 -1.34
C THR A 153 16.02 -0.20 -0.48
N PHE A 154 16.37 -1.39 -0.98
CA PHE A 154 17.20 -2.34 -0.25
C PHE A 154 18.60 -2.40 -0.87
N TRP A 155 19.59 -2.66 -0.05
CA TRP A 155 20.97 -2.85 -0.49
C TRP A 155 21.67 -3.87 0.42
N ASN A 156 22.61 -4.61 -0.15
CA ASN A 156 23.39 -5.59 0.57
C ASN A 156 24.75 -4.98 0.96
N ASN A 157 25.09 -5.11 2.24
CA ASN A 157 26.38 -4.69 2.78
C ASN A 157 27.03 -5.86 3.49
N LYS A 158 28.04 -6.47 2.88
CA LYS A 158 28.78 -7.60 3.44
C LYS A 158 27.85 -8.68 4.00
N ASP A 159 27.04 -9.26 3.14
CA ASP A 159 26.06 -10.33 3.42
C ASP A 159 24.89 -9.98 4.34
N LYS A 160 24.73 -8.71 4.67
CA LYS A 160 23.59 -8.24 5.44
C LYS A 160 22.76 -7.21 4.68
N TRP A 161 21.50 -7.52 4.49
CA TRP A 161 20.55 -6.60 3.85
C TRP A 161 20.18 -5.45 4.77
N GLN A 162 20.14 -4.27 4.20
CA GLN A 162 19.75 -3.03 4.85
C GLN A 162 18.74 -2.27 3.98
N CYS A 163 17.97 -1.36 4.58
CA CYS A 163 17.06 -0.50 3.84
C CYS A 163 17.47 0.98 4.00
N LYS A 164 17.16 1.75 2.98
CA LYS A 164 17.33 3.22 2.97
C LYS A 164 16.15 3.88 2.27
N PRO A 165 15.82 5.14 2.60
CA PRO A 165 14.82 5.89 1.87
C PRO A 165 15.19 5.95 0.38
N GLY A 166 14.20 5.72 -0.49
CA GLY A 166 14.36 5.80 -1.94
C GLY A 166 14.73 7.21 -2.41
N LYS A 167 15.23 7.30 -3.65
CA LYS A 167 15.67 8.58 -4.25
C LYS A 167 14.56 9.63 -4.22
N ASP A 168 13.34 9.25 -4.59
CA ASP A 168 12.20 10.18 -4.66
C ASP A 168 11.83 10.77 -3.29
N ARG A 169 11.86 9.97 -2.23
CA ARG A 169 11.63 10.46 -0.86
C ARG A 169 12.72 11.40 -0.41
N LYS A 170 13.98 11.09 -0.72
CA LYS A 170 15.10 11.99 -0.43
C LYS A 170 14.96 13.31 -1.17
N MET A 171 14.62 13.27 -2.45
CA MET A 171 14.43 14.49 -3.26
C MET A 171 13.29 15.35 -2.70
N LYS A 172 12.13 14.74 -2.40
CA LYS A 172 11.00 15.47 -1.76
C LYS A 172 11.41 16.10 -0.42
N LEU A 173 12.21 15.40 0.39
CA LEU A 173 12.74 15.96 1.64
C LEU A 173 13.68 17.14 1.37
N TYR A 174 14.62 17.00 0.44
CA TYR A 174 15.53 18.09 0.06
C TYR A 174 14.80 19.31 -0.47
N GLU A 175 13.77 19.13 -1.28
CA GLU A 175 12.94 20.22 -1.77
C GLU A 175 12.22 20.95 -0.62
N LYS A 176 11.60 20.23 0.32
CA LYS A 176 10.99 20.81 1.52
C LYS A 176 12.01 21.59 2.36
N ILE A 177 13.19 21.02 2.60
CA ILE A 177 14.27 21.67 3.33
C ILE A 177 14.74 22.94 2.60
N LYS A 178 14.96 22.87 1.29
CA LYS A 178 15.36 24.02 0.47
C LYS A 178 14.35 25.18 0.55
N VAL A 179 13.04 24.86 0.57
CA VAL A 179 12.01 25.89 0.72
C VAL A 179 12.12 26.61 2.08
N VAL A 180 12.33 25.84 3.16
CA VAL A 180 12.48 26.40 4.51
C VAL A 180 13.76 27.22 4.64
N LEU A 181 14.85 26.77 4.02
CA LEU A 181 16.18 27.41 4.08
C LEU A 181 16.40 28.49 3.01
N LYS A 182 15.43 28.79 2.13
CA LYS A 182 15.57 29.94 1.20
C LYS A 182 15.88 31.17 1.98
N ARG A 183 16.95 31.88 1.59
CA ARG A 183 17.48 33.10 2.26
C ARG A 183 16.36 34.10 2.59
N LYS A 184 15.44 34.33 1.65
CA LYS A 184 14.27 35.21 1.83
C LYS A 184 13.37 34.81 3.01
N HIS A 185 13.26 33.51 3.33
CA HIS A 185 12.44 33.03 4.44
C HIS A 185 13.21 32.81 5.73
N ALA A 186 14.49 32.46 5.63
CA ALA A 186 15.32 32.19 6.80
C ALA A 186 15.76 33.50 7.51
N VAL A 187 15.98 34.58 6.75
CA VAL A 187 16.40 35.87 7.29
C VAL A 187 15.21 36.67 7.86
N SER A 188 14.00 36.45 7.38
CA SER A 188 12.79 37.16 7.85
C SER A 188 12.19 36.61 9.15
N LYS A 189 12.76 35.55 9.72
CA LYS A 189 12.22 34.87 10.93
C LYS A 189 13.34 34.55 11.92
N PRO A 190 13.04 34.52 13.23
CA PRO A 190 13.99 34.06 14.23
C PRO A 190 14.50 32.64 13.91
N LEU A 191 15.78 32.37 14.16
CA LEU A 191 16.42 31.08 13.94
C LEU A 191 15.64 29.94 14.59
N GLY A 192 15.11 30.11 15.79
CA GLY A 192 14.29 29.13 16.48
C GLY A 192 13.05 28.69 15.67
N ALA A 193 12.34 29.62 15.03
CA ALA A 193 11.20 29.33 14.19
C ALA A 193 11.59 28.54 12.90
N THR A 194 12.79 28.83 12.37
CA THR A 194 13.33 28.09 11.22
C THR A 194 13.70 26.67 11.61
N PHE A 195 14.33 26.43 12.76
CA PHE A 195 14.65 25.10 13.28
C PHE A 195 13.41 24.32 13.65
N THR A 196 12.38 24.94 14.22
CA THR A 196 11.10 24.28 14.48
C THR A 196 10.48 23.75 13.18
N LYS A 197 10.47 24.55 12.11
CA LYS A 197 9.98 24.12 10.79
C LYS A 197 10.83 22.99 10.18
N LEU A 198 12.16 23.05 10.33
CA LEU A 198 13.03 21.95 9.89
C LEU A 198 12.74 20.67 10.64
N ASN A 199 12.59 20.74 11.96
CA ASN A 199 12.23 19.57 12.76
C ASN A 199 10.89 18.98 12.34
N HIS A 200 9.88 19.80 12.07
CA HIS A 200 8.62 19.34 11.48
C HIS A 200 8.84 18.65 10.13
N CYS A 201 9.65 19.21 9.24
CA CYS A 201 9.97 18.55 7.97
C CYS A 201 10.65 17.19 8.17
N LEU A 202 11.51 17.04 9.16
CA LEU A 202 12.24 15.81 9.44
C LEU A 202 11.36 14.77 10.14
N LEU A 203 10.51 15.19 11.08
CA LEU A 203 9.63 14.29 11.83
C LEU A 203 8.43 13.81 11.02
N TYR A 204 7.85 14.66 10.15
CA TYR A 204 6.64 14.38 9.39
C TYR A 204 6.90 13.99 7.92
N THR A 205 8.13 13.61 7.57
CA THR A 205 8.43 13.09 6.23
C THR A 205 8.07 11.61 6.03
N SER A 206 7.76 10.89 7.10
CA SER A 206 7.01 9.63 7.00
C SER A 206 5.52 9.96 6.99
N PRO A 207 4.75 9.56 5.98
CA PRO A 207 3.30 9.64 6.09
C PRO A 207 2.89 8.87 7.35
N SER A 208 2.21 9.57 8.25
CA SER A 208 1.50 8.90 9.34
C SER A 208 0.49 7.94 8.72
N PRO A 209 0.20 6.80 9.34
CA PRO A 209 -0.94 5.96 8.93
C PRO A 209 -2.28 6.70 8.91
N ARG A 210 -2.32 7.95 9.43
CA ARG A 210 -3.48 8.83 9.41
C ARG A 210 -3.53 9.75 8.18
N ASP A 211 -2.46 9.81 7.38
CA ASP A 211 -2.34 10.68 6.20
C ASP A 211 -2.40 9.88 4.88
N ALA A 212 -2.74 8.59 4.98
CA ALA A 212 -2.94 7.67 3.84
C ALA A 212 -4.43 7.37 3.64
#